data_90fc4e7867090e1aea601e568f9188d5
#
_entry.id   90fc4e7867090e1aea601e568f9188d5
#
_cell.length_a   1.000
_cell.length_b   1.000
_cell.length_c   1.000
_cell.angle_alpha   90.00
_cell.angle_beta   90.00
_cell.angle_gamma   90.00
#
_symmetry.space_group_name_H-M   'P 1'
#
loop_
_entity.id
_entity.type
_entity.pdbx_description
1 polymer ?
#
loop_
_entity_poly.entity_id
_entity_poly.type
_entity_poly.pdbx_seq_one_letter_code
_entity_poly.pdbx_strand_id
1 'polypeptide(L)'
;MVNIGYHTAKIQGKFLRSVYKSSLSSLVSFPIAQKRQVPIKVYALSCERDLPEQVASLRSFLRHVGIPKAFTIMSDGSYTDESIKLLRRVHPCVDVQLLTNFQRDNLPQSVYDYASQQAMGKKLAALMSIPIDEATLYTDSDILFFRGASDLADLAASEDPHTYYLPDCKNSLDKRLIYEDIEQQNPINAGFILFKKALDWDESIQRLASLKEPPNYFSEQTIVNLTIKRNNGIALDSKKYIMNVDDQFIYSDKFDTKQLAMRHYVSDIRHKFWLNVI
;
A
#
# COMPACT_ATOMS: atom_id res chain seq x y z
N MET A 1 -31.63 -6.05 12.52
CA MET A 1 -30.92 -7.01 13.41
C MET A 1 -29.49 -6.47 13.60
N VAL A 2 -29.03 -6.28 14.85
CA VAL A 2 -27.67 -5.79 15.13
C VAL A 2 -26.67 -6.91 14.86
N ASN A 3 -25.64 -6.64 14.04
CA ASN A 3 -24.58 -7.62 13.77
C ASN A 3 -23.56 -7.62 14.92
N ILE A 4 -23.79 -8.48 15.91
CA ILE A 4 -22.98 -8.59 17.12
C ILE A 4 -21.51 -8.93 16.76
N GLY A 5 -21.29 -9.87 15.84
CA GLY A 5 -19.94 -10.27 15.43
C GLY A 5 -19.11 -9.10 14.86
N TYR A 6 -19.70 -8.30 14.00
CA TYR A 6 -19.07 -7.09 13.44
C TYR A 6 -18.73 -6.06 14.53
N HIS A 7 -19.68 -5.75 15.41
CA HIS A 7 -19.47 -4.77 16.46
C HIS A 7 -18.39 -5.23 17.46
N THR A 8 -18.40 -6.52 17.83
CA THR A 8 -17.37 -7.10 18.71
C THR A 8 -15.98 -7.01 18.06
N ALA A 9 -15.85 -7.39 16.79
CA ALA A 9 -14.59 -7.28 16.06
C ALA A 9 -14.08 -5.83 15.98
N LYS A 10 -14.98 -4.85 15.76
CA LYS A 10 -14.63 -3.43 15.75
C LYS A 10 -14.13 -2.93 17.11
N ILE A 11 -14.79 -3.30 18.19
CA ILE A 11 -14.40 -2.91 19.55
C ILE A 11 -13.05 -3.52 19.90
N GLN A 12 -12.88 -4.81 19.63
CA GLN A 12 -11.63 -5.51 19.88
C GLN A 12 -10.49 -4.94 19.01
N GLY A 13 -10.72 -4.69 17.72
CA GLY A 13 -9.71 -4.07 16.85
C GLY A 13 -9.26 -2.70 17.34
N LYS A 14 -10.19 -1.86 17.81
CA LYS A 14 -9.86 -0.56 18.41
C LYS A 14 -9.03 -0.71 19.70
N PHE A 15 -9.42 -1.65 20.56
CA PHE A 15 -8.68 -1.93 21.80
C PHE A 15 -7.25 -2.41 21.49
N LEU A 16 -7.11 -3.42 20.63
CA LEU A 16 -5.81 -3.96 20.24
C LEU A 16 -4.92 -2.90 19.58
N ARG A 17 -5.50 -2.05 18.73
CA ARG A 17 -4.80 -0.90 18.16
C ARG A 17 -4.25 0.03 19.24
N SER A 18 -5.05 0.34 20.25
CA SER A 18 -4.65 1.20 21.37
C SER A 18 -3.51 0.58 22.18
N VAL A 19 -3.61 -0.70 22.49
CA VAL A 19 -2.55 -1.46 23.17
C VAL A 19 -1.26 -1.48 22.34
N TYR A 20 -1.36 -1.79 21.04
CA TYR A 20 -0.22 -1.78 20.15
C TYR A 20 0.43 -0.38 20.08
N LYS A 21 -0.37 0.66 19.94
CA LYS A 21 0.09 2.06 19.91
C LYS A 21 0.86 2.42 21.20
N SER A 22 0.35 2.07 22.36
CA SER A 22 1.03 2.36 23.65
C SER A 22 2.31 1.54 23.84
N SER A 23 2.46 0.42 23.15
CA SER A 23 3.62 -0.48 23.22
C SER A 23 4.68 -0.22 22.14
N LEU A 24 4.48 0.76 21.25
CA LEU A 24 5.34 0.98 20.07
C LEU A 24 6.82 1.10 20.42
N SER A 25 7.17 1.89 21.45
CA SER A 25 8.56 2.10 21.87
C SER A 25 9.26 0.80 22.27
N SER A 26 8.54 -0.12 22.92
CA SER A 26 9.04 -1.45 23.27
C SER A 26 9.11 -2.36 22.05
N LEU A 27 8.05 -2.37 21.22
CA LEU A 27 7.97 -3.24 20.04
C LEU A 27 9.08 -3.00 19.04
N VAL A 28 9.43 -1.74 18.76
CA VAL A 28 10.51 -1.41 17.82
C VAL A 28 11.90 -1.77 18.34
N SER A 29 12.03 -2.01 19.65
CA SER A 29 13.29 -2.45 20.28
C SER A 29 13.50 -3.96 20.18
N PHE A 30 12.46 -4.75 19.90
CA PHE A 30 12.61 -6.18 19.66
C PHE A 30 13.21 -6.44 18.27
N PRO A 31 14.36 -7.12 18.20
CA PRO A 31 15.03 -7.40 16.93
C PRO A 31 14.16 -8.27 16.03
N ILE A 32 14.27 -8.05 14.74
CA ILE A 32 13.68 -8.90 13.73
C ILE A 32 14.69 -9.99 13.39
N ALA A 33 14.35 -11.25 13.67
CA ALA A 33 15.25 -12.39 13.50
C ALA A 33 15.57 -12.73 12.03
N GLN A 34 14.87 -12.11 11.06
CA GLN A 34 15.06 -12.36 9.64
C GLN A 34 16.42 -11.85 9.17
N LYS A 35 17.15 -12.69 8.41
CA LYS A 35 18.45 -12.36 7.81
C LYS A 35 18.46 -12.40 6.28
N ARG A 36 17.36 -12.87 5.65
CA ARG A 36 17.24 -12.94 4.19
C ARG A 36 17.26 -11.55 3.60
N GLN A 37 18.25 -11.24 2.77
CA GLN A 37 18.25 -10.02 1.96
C GLN A 37 17.39 -10.22 0.72
N VAL A 38 16.66 -9.17 0.33
CA VAL A 38 15.84 -9.18 -0.88
C VAL A 38 16.21 -8.03 -1.81
N PRO A 39 16.33 -8.27 -3.13
CA PRO A 39 16.83 -7.27 -4.08
C PRO A 39 15.74 -6.27 -4.49
N ILE A 40 15.16 -5.59 -3.51
CA ILE A 40 14.02 -4.70 -3.71
C ILE A 40 14.20 -3.40 -2.92
N LYS A 41 13.77 -2.28 -3.49
CA LYS A 41 13.48 -1.05 -2.75
C LYS A 41 12.00 -1.01 -2.39
N VAL A 42 11.65 -0.54 -1.21
CA VAL A 42 10.27 -0.45 -0.75
C VAL A 42 9.92 1.00 -0.43
N TYR A 43 8.76 1.44 -0.87
CA TYR A 43 8.20 2.75 -0.58
C TYR A 43 6.80 2.58 0.03
N ALA A 44 6.52 3.37 1.07
CA ALA A 44 5.19 3.43 1.68
C ALA A 44 4.81 4.88 1.95
N LEU A 45 3.61 5.30 1.58
CA LEU A 45 3.08 6.61 1.97
C LEU A 45 2.32 6.47 3.28
N SER A 46 2.65 7.30 4.27
CA SER A 46 2.03 7.20 5.58
C SER A 46 2.00 8.54 6.32
N CYS A 47 1.25 8.60 7.42
CA CYS A 47 1.03 9.78 8.26
C CYS A 47 1.01 9.41 9.74
N GLU A 48 1.05 10.43 10.62
CA GLU A 48 1.04 10.24 12.08
C GLU A 48 -0.15 9.41 12.57
N ARG A 49 -1.33 9.61 11.97
CA ARG A 49 -2.53 8.85 12.34
C ARG A 49 -2.35 7.33 12.15
N ASP A 50 -1.64 6.94 11.10
CA ASP A 50 -1.45 5.55 10.69
C ASP A 50 -0.08 4.97 11.16
N LEU A 51 0.62 5.67 12.07
CA LEU A 51 1.90 5.22 12.63
C LEU A 51 1.87 3.79 13.19
N PRO A 52 0.87 3.36 13.97
CA PRO A 52 0.81 1.99 14.47
C PRO A 52 0.70 0.95 13.34
N GLU A 53 -0.15 1.23 12.35
CA GLU A 53 -0.33 0.39 11.15
C GLU A 53 0.98 0.31 10.36
N GLN A 54 1.65 1.46 10.14
CA GLN A 54 2.92 1.51 9.43
C GLN A 54 4.01 0.68 10.12
N VAL A 55 4.12 0.74 11.45
CA VAL A 55 5.08 -0.08 12.21
C VAL A 55 4.74 -1.56 12.08
N ALA A 56 3.46 -1.94 12.18
CA ALA A 56 3.03 -3.33 12.07
C ALA A 56 3.28 -3.88 10.65
N SER A 57 2.91 -3.13 9.61
CA SER A 57 3.13 -3.45 8.21
C SER A 57 4.63 -3.65 7.93
N LEU A 58 5.46 -2.67 8.27
CA LEU A 58 6.91 -2.71 8.14
C LEU A 58 7.52 -3.93 8.83
N ARG A 59 7.16 -4.20 10.10
CA ARG A 59 7.68 -5.35 10.84
C ARG A 59 7.24 -6.68 10.23
N SER A 60 6.01 -6.77 9.74
CA SER A 60 5.51 -7.96 9.05
C SER A 60 6.25 -8.21 7.73
N PHE A 61 6.51 -7.15 6.94
CA PHE A 61 7.33 -7.23 5.74
C PHE A 61 8.73 -7.76 6.06
N LEU A 62 9.45 -7.11 6.97
CA LEU A 62 10.81 -7.52 7.36
C LEU A 62 10.87 -8.94 7.90
N ARG A 63 9.82 -9.41 8.59
CA ARG A 63 9.74 -10.78 9.13
C ARG A 63 9.47 -11.84 8.07
N HIS A 64 8.61 -11.57 7.11
CA HIS A 64 8.05 -12.58 6.22
C HIS A 64 8.55 -12.50 4.77
N VAL A 65 8.88 -11.32 4.27
CA VAL A 65 9.49 -11.13 2.95
C VAL A 65 11.01 -11.15 3.06
N GLY A 66 11.59 -10.32 3.92
CA GLY A 66 13.02 -10.19 4.11
C GLY A 66 13.46 -8.74 4.30
N ILE A 67 14.77 -8.53 4.37
CA ILE A 67 15.37 -7.21 4.52
C ILE A 67 15.59 -6.61 3.14
N PRO A 68 14.89 -5.53 2.77
CA PRO A 68 15.05 -4.87 1.48
C PRO A 68 16.34 -4.05 1.45
N LYS A 69 16.79 -3.65 0.26
CA LYS A 69 17.90 -2.71 0.09
C LYS A 69 17.65 -1.38 0.80
N ALA A 70 16.42 -0.90 0.73
CA ALA A 70 15.92 0.27 1.45
C ALA A 70 14.41 0.13 1.67
N PHE A 71 13.91 0.61 2.80
CA PHE A 71 12.50 0.80 3.07
C PHE A 71 12.26 2.27 3.40
N THR A 72 11.72 3.02 2.43
CA THR A 72 11.50 4.45 2.55
C THR A 72 10.04 4.74 2.86
N ILE A 73 9.79 5.37 4.01
CA ILE A 73 8.47 5.84 4.39
C ILE A 73 8.36 7.30 3.95
N MET A 74 7.48 7.56 2.99
CA MET A 74 7.15 8.91 2.53
C MET A 74 6.12 9.51 3.48
N SER A 75 6.52 10.52 4.23
CA SER A 75 5.67 11.23 5.17
C SER A 75 4.88 12.33 4.47
N ASP A 76 3.60 12.46 4.80
CA ASP A 76 2.77 13.61 4.39
C ASP A 76 3.11 14.91 5.13
N GLY A 77 4.11 14.87 6.01
CA GLY A 77 4.54 15.99 6.86
C GLY A 77 3.93 16.00 8.26
N SER A 78 3.05 15.05 8.59
CA SER A 78 2.38 15.02 9.90
C SER A 78 3.15 14.30 10.99
N TYR A 79 4.19 13.49 10.66
CA TYR A 79 4.98 12.78 11.66
C TYR A 79 5.72 13.73 12.60
N THR A 80 5.66 13.44 13.90
CA THR A 80 6.53 14.09 14.89
C THR A 80 7.98 13.56 14.78
N ASP A 81 8.93 14.31 15.34
CA ASP A 81 10.34 13.86 15.40
C ASP A 81 10.48 12.54 16.17
N GLU A 82 9.67 12.33 17.20
CA GLU A 82 9.63 11.09 17.97
C GLU A 82 9.15 9.92 17.11
N SER A 83 8.11 10.13 16.31
CA SER A 83 7.55 9.13 15.40
C SER A 83 8.56 8.76 14.30
N ILE A 84 9.28 9.74 13.76
CA ILE A 84 10.36 9.51 12.79
C ILE A 84 11.50 8.68 13.41
N LYS A 85 11.95 9.06 14.60
CA LYS A 85 12.99 8.31 15.34
C LYS A 85 12.53 6.87 15.65
N LEU A 86 11.26 6.69 16.02
CA LEU A 86 10.68 5.39 16.30
C LEU A 86 10.68 4.49 15.05
N LEU A 87 10.24 5.00 13.90
CA LEU A 87 10.23 4.26 12.64
C LEU A 87 11.64 3.84 12.23
N ARG A 88 12.64 4.74 12.30
CA ARG A 88 14.04 4.46 11.97
C ARG A 88 14.68 3.41 12.91
N ARG A 89 14.19 3.28 14.14
CA ARG A 89 14.65 2.26 15.09
C ARG A 89 14.19 0.85 14.76
N VAL A 90 13.17 0.67 13.92
CA VAL A 90 12.68 -0.68 13.56
C VAL A 90 13.77 -1.51 12.90
N HIS A 91 14.51 -0.92 11.95
CA HIS A 91 15.64 -1.60 11.28
C HIS A 91 16.52 -0.57 10.53
N PRO A 92 17.85 -0.80 10.41
CA PRO A 92 18.76 0.12 9.70
C PRO A 92 18.41 0.41 8.23
N CYS A 93 17.65 -0.47 7.54
CA CYS A 93 17.22 -0.24 6.17
C CYS A 93 16.06 0.77 6.06
N VAL A 94 15.50 1.24 7.19
CA VAL A 94 14.33 2.11 7.21
C VAL A 94 14.75 3.57 7.25
N ASP A 95 14.21 4.36 6.32
CA ASP A 95 14.30 5.81 6.35
C ASP A 95 12.91 6.45 6.25
N VAL A 96 12.78 7.66 6.80
CA VAL A 96 11.57 8.47 6.72
C VAL A 96 11.93 9.77 6.04
N GLN A 97 11.24 10.08 4.94
CA GLN A 97 11.47 11.28 4.16
C GLN A 97 10.14 12.02 3.90
N LEU A 98 10.20 13.34 3.80
CA LEU A 98 9.02 14.11 3.42
C LEU A 98 8.63 13.78 1.98
N LEU A 99 7.34 13.65 1.72
CA LEU A 99 6.82 13.43 0.37
C LEU A 99 7.32 14.48 -0.62
N THR A 100 7.44 15.73 -0.19
CA THR A 100 7.96 16.83 -1.01
C THR A 100 9.39 16.62 -1.51
N ASN A 101 10.19 15.81 -0.80
CA ASN A 101 11.56 15.48 -1.23
C ASN A 101 11.59 14.48 -2.40
N PHE A 102 10.48 13.78 -2.64
CA PHE A 102 10.32 12.83 -3.76
C PHE A 102 9.59 13.44 -4.94
N GLN A 103 8.83 14.49 -4.72
CA GLN A 103 8.02 15.07 -5.75
C GLN A 103 8.92 15.61 -6.86
N ARG A 104 8.75 15.07 -8.07
CA ARG A 104 9.51 15.51 -9.23
C ARG A 104 9.09 16.92 -9.63
N ASP A 105 10.04 17.77 -9.99
CA ASP A 105 9.78 19.14 -10.42
C ASP A 105 8.99 19.24 -11.73
N ASN A 106 8.89 18.14 -12.49
CA ASN A 106 8.26 18.08 -13.81
C ASN A 106 6.97 17.25 -13.87
N LEU A 107 6.29 17.07 -12.74
CA LEU A 107 4.96 16.45 -12.79
C LEU A 107 3.98 17.34 -13.54
N PRO A 108 3.01 16.78 -14.30
CA PRO A 108 1.95 17.54 -14.94
C PRO A 108 1.17 18.41 -13.96
N GLN A 109 0.76 19.61 -14.39
CA GLN A 109 0.03 20.56 -13.53
C GLN A 109 -1.24 19.94 -12.93
N SER A 110 -1.98 19.13 -13.69
CA SER A 110 -3.17 18.40 -13.20
C SER A 110 -2.88 17.51 -11.99
N VAL A 111 -1.68 16.92 -11.89
CA VAL A 111 -1.27 16.12 -10.74
C VAL A 111 -0.97 16.99 -9.52
N TYR A 112 -0.29 18.15 -9.73
CA TYR A 112 -0.06 19.12 -8.65
C TYR A 112 -1.38 19.66 -8.10
N ASP A 113 -2.31 20.05 -8.98
CA ASP A 113 -3.62 20.56 -8.61
C ASP A 113 -4.40 19.54 -7.79
N TYR A 114 -4.39 18.29 -8.22
CA TYR A 114 -5.03 17.20 -7.49
C TYR A 114 -4.35 16.93 -6.13
N ALA A 115 -3.02 16.92 -6.07
CA ALA A 115 -2.26 16.71 -4.85
C ALA A 115 -2.47 17.82 -3.81
N SER A 116 -2.70 19.06 -4.27
CA SER A 116 -3.01 20.19 -3.38
C SER A 116 -4.39 20.09 -2.72
N GLN A 117 -5.34 19.41 -3.37
CA GLN A 117 -6.73 19.34 -2.94
C GLN A 117 -7.05 18.09 -2.13
N GLN A 118 -6.41 16.95 -2.40
CA GLN A 118 -6.79 15.66 -1.84
C GLN A 118 -5.59 14.76 -1.52
N ALA A 119 -5.74 13.93 -0.48
CA ALA A 119 -4.74 12.93 -0.08
C ALA A 119 -4.45 11.91 -1.20
N MET A 120 -5.46 11.55 -2.01
CA MET A 120 -5.29 10.62 -3.13
C MET A 120 -4.45 11.25 -4.25
N GLY A 121 -4.56 12.56 -4.47
CA GLY A 121 -3.66 13.28 -5.37
C GLY A 121 -2.21 13.27 -4.90
N LYS A 122 -1.96 13.39 -3.59
CA LYS A 122 -0.62 13.22 -3.01
C LYS A 122 -0.08 11.80 -3.26
N LYS A 123 -0.94 10.78 -3.15
CA LYS A 123 -0.56 9.40 -3.44
C LYS A 123 -0.20 9.22 -4.93
N LEU A 124 -0.98 9.77 -5.84
CA LEU A 124 -0.67 9.73 -7.27
C LEU A 124 0.68 10.41 -7.56
N ALA A 125 0.91 11.60 -7.03
CA ALA A 125 2.18 12.33 -7.18
C ALA A 125 3.36 11.50 -6.61
N ALA A 126 3.16 10.83 -5.47
CA ALA A 126 4.16 9.93 -4.89
C ALA A 126 4.48 8.77 -5.83
N LEU A 127 3.47 8.03 -6.32
CA LEU A 127 3.64 6.89 -7.21
C LEU A 127 4.38 7.27 -8.50
N MET A 128 4.04 8.41 -9.09
CA MET A 128 4.71 8.94 -10.29
C MET A 128 6.16 9.41 -10.03
N SER A 129 6.51 9.69 -8.77
CA SER A 129 7.81 10.25 -8.38
C SER A 129 8.79 9.21 -7.84
N ILE A 130 8.33 8.02 -7.47
CA ILE A 130 9.20 6.93 -6.98
C ILE A 130 10.24 6.61 -8.07
N PRO A 131 11.55 6.59 -7.72
CA PRO A 131 12.59 6.17 -8.66
C PRO A 131 12.47 4.66 -8.95
N ILE A 132 12.29 4.31 -10.22
CA ILE A 132 12.20 2.90 -10.66
C ILE A 132 13.46 2.59 -11.49
N ASP A 133 14.57 2.38 -10.81
CA ASP A 133 15.86 1.97 -11.37
C ASP A 133 16.17 0.48 -11.16
N GLU A 134 15.39 -0.18 -10.33
CA GLU A 134 15.43 -1.61 -10.02
C GLU A 134 14.05 -2.07 -9.54
N ALA A 135 13.91 -3.35 -9.17
CA ALA A 135 12.66 -3.86 -8.59
C ALA A 135 12.25 -3.00 -7.37
N THR A 136 11.10 -2.36 -7.47
CA THR A 136 10.62 -1.38 -6.49
C THR A 136 9.18 -1.69 -6.11
N LEU A 137 8.93 -1.85 -4.81
CA LEU A 137 7.60 -2.09 -4.27
C LEU A 137 7.01 -0.81 -3.68
N TYR A 138 5.80 -0.46 -4.08
CA TYR A 138 4.94 0.43 -3.31
C TYR A 138 3.96 -0.39 -2.46
N THR A 139 3.78 -0.01 -1.20
CA THR A 139 2.83 -0.66 -0.29
C THR A 139 2.13 0.36 0.63
N ASP A 140 0.82 0.21 0.82
CA ASP A 140 0.08 1.00 1.81
C ASP A 140 0.39 0.52 3.25
N SER A 141 0.18 1.39 4.24
CA SER A 141 0.47 1.12 5.65
C SER A 141 -0.49 0.10 6.30
N ASP A 142 -1.64 -0.15 5.71
CA ASP A 142 -2.66 -1.10 6.19
C ASP A 142 -2.60 -2.48 5.52
N ILE A 143 -1.41 -2.85 5.07
CA ILE A 143 -1.09 -4.18 4.57
C ILE A 143 -0.29 -4.97 5.61
N LEU A 144 -0.69 -6.21 5.86
CA LEU A 144 0.12 -7.18 6.62
C LEU A 144 0.65 -8.26 5.69
N PHE A 145 1.92 -8.62 5.91
CA PHE A 145 2.61 -9.71 5.24
C PHE A 145 2.63 -10.96 6.14
N PHE A 146 2.52 -12.12 5.54
CA PHE A 146 2.45 -13.41 6.21
C PHE A 146 3.49 -14.37 5.64
N ARG A 147 3.56 -15.61 6.17
CA ARG A 147 4.59 -16.58 5.80
C ARG A 147 4.66 -16.92 4.32
N GLY A 148 3.55 -16.82 3.60
CA GLY A 148 3.50 -17.03 2.14
C GLY A 148 4.14 -15.90 1.32
N ALA A 149 4.56 -14.79 1.94
CA ALA A 149 5.13 -13.64 1.23
C ALA A 149 6.58 -13.86 0.74
N SER A 150 7.18 -15.02 1.01
CA SER A 150 8.55 -15.31 0.58
C SER A 150 8.71 -15.31 -0.94
N ASP A 151 7.66 -15.61 -1.72
CA ASP A 151 7.67 -15.59 -3.17
C ASP A 151 7.80 -14.19 -3.77
N LEU A 152 7.45 -13.15 -3.02
CA LEU A 152 7.65 -11.76 -3.45
C LEU A 152 9.13 -11.44 -3.73
N ALA A 153 10.03 -12.04 -2.96
CA ALA A 153 11.46 -11.87 -3.19
C ALA A 153 11.92 -12.55 -4.50
N ASP A 154 11.31 -13.67 -4.85
CA ASP A 154 11.60 -14.39 -6.09
C ASP A 154 11.03 -13.64 -7.30
N LEU A 155 9.82 -13.07 -7.18
CA LEU A 155 9.25 -12.15 -8.17
C LEU A 155 10.13 -10.92 -8.39
N ALA A 156 10.63 -10.32 -7.30
CA ALA A 156 11.50 -9.16 -7.38
C ALA A 156 12.84 -9.48 -8.07
N ALA A 157 13.40 -10.66 -7.82
CA ALA A 157 14.66 -11.13 -8.41
C ALA A 157 14.51 -11.66 -9.84
N SER A 158 13.30 -11.97 -10.30
CA SER A 158 13.06 -12.51 -11.65
C SER A 158 13.48 -11.53 -12.75
N GLU A 159 13.83 -12.04 -13.93
CA GLU A 159 14.12 -11.24 -15.14
C GLU A 159 12.84 -10.75 -15.83
N ASP A 160 11.66 -11.16 -15.36
CA ASP A 160 10.37 -10.71 -15.89
C ASP A 160 10.24 -9.19 -15.76
N PRO A 161 10.06 -8.44 -16.86
CA PRO A 161 10.01 -6.97 -16.83
C PRO A 161 8.64 -6.41 -16.47
N HIS A 162 7.64 -7.25 -16.21
CA HIS A 162 6.28 -6.79 -15.98
C HIS A 162 6.11 -6.23 -14.57
N THR A 163 5.30 -5.18 -14.45
CA THR A 163 4.82 -4.67 -13.17
C THR A 163 3.74 -5.60 -12.64
N TYR A 164 3.84 -6.00 -11.36
CA TYR A 164 2.84 -6.82 -10.69
C TYR A 164 1.96 -5.97 -9.79
N TYR A 165 0.67 -6.28 -9.74
CA TYR A 165 -0.28 -5.50 -8.96
C TYR A 165 -1.26 -6.37 -8.17
N LEU A 166 -1.82 -5.80 -7.10
CA LEU A 166 -2.89 -6.40 -6.33
C LEU A 166 -4.23 -6.21 -7.05
N PRO A 167 -4.96 -7.29 -7.41
CA PRO A 167 -6.32 -7.16 -7.93
C PRO A 167 -7.26 -6.57 -6.87
N ASP A 168 -8.15 -5.66 -7.28
CA ASP A 168 -9.21 -5.13 -6.42
C ASP A 168 -10.45 -6.04 -6.46
N CYS A 169 -11.11 -6.21 -5.33
CA CYS A 169 -12.38 -6.94 -5.26
C CYS A 169 -13.60 -6.05 -5.57
N LYS A 170 -13.40 -4.75 -5.73
CA LYS A 170 -14.44 -3.77 -6.02
C LYS A 170 -14.07 -2.93 -7.25
N ASN A 171 -15.08 -2.56 -8.02
CA ASN A 171 -14.90 -1.59 -9.10
C ASN A 171 -14.96 -0.15 -8.53
N SER A 172 -13.89 0.25 -7.82
CA SER A 172 -13.77 1.57 -7.19
C SER A 172 -13.06 2.55 -8.14
N LEU A 173 -13.67 2.83 -9.30
CA LEU A 173 -13.11 3.68 -10.35
C LEU A 173 -13.94 4.95 -10.57
N ASP A 174 -13.26 6.01 -10.97
CA ASP A 174 -13.88 7.27 -11.44
C ASP A 174 -14.35 7.09 -12.89
N LYS A 175 -15.64 6.88 -13.08
CA LYS A 175 -16.25 6.59 -14.39
C LYS A 175 -16.01 7.69 -15.44
N ARG A 176 -15.70 8.90 -15.02
CA ARG A 176 -15.40 10.03 -15.94
C ARG A 176 -14.09 9.83 -16.70
N LEU A 177 -13.18 8.99 -16.15
CA LEU A 177 -11.88 8.66 -16.73
C LEU A 177 -11.89 7.37 -17.54
N ILE A 178 -12.98 6.61 -17.50
CA ILE A 178 -13.15 5.35 -18.21
C ILE A 178 -13.84 5.62 -19.56
N TYR A 179 -13.20 5.23 -20.64
CA TYR A 179 -13.71 5.44 -21.99
C TYR A 179 -14.21 4.16 -22.63
N GLU A 180 -13.72 3.00 -22.19
CA GLU A 180 -14.07 1.68 -22.72
C GLU A 180 -14.43 0.71 -21.60
N ASP A 181 -15.41 -0.16 -21.82
CA ASP A 181 -15.85 -1.13 -20.82
C ASP A 181 -14.75 -2.12 -20.38
N ILE A 182 -13.82 -2.44 -21.26
CA ILE A 182 -12.68 -3.31 -20.94
C ILE A 182 -11.79 -2.72 -19.84
N GLU A 183 -11.72 -1.40 -19.72
CA GLU A 183 -10.90 -0.71 -18.74
C GLU A 183 -11.40 -0.91 -17.31
N GLN A 184 -12.67 -1.27 -17.13
CA GLN A 184 -13.29 -1.53 -15.84
C GLN A 184 -13.14 -2.99 -15.37
N GLN A 185 -12.78 -3.91 -16.27
CA GLN A 185 -12.64 -5.32 -15.95
C GLN A 185 -11.37 -5.55 -15.13
N ASN A 186 -11.44 -6.45 -14.14
CA ASN A 186 -10.30 -6.78 -13.28
C ASN A 186 -9.58 -5.53 -12.73
N PRO A 187 -10.26 -4.72 -11.90
CA PRO A 187 -9.71 -3.47 -11.41
C PRO A 187 -8.46 -3.70 -10.56
N ILE A 188 -7.61 -2.70 -10.52
CA ILE A 188 -6.32 -2.70 -9.82
C ILE A 188 -6.45 -1.96 -8.51
N ASN A 189 -5.94 -2.53 -7.42
CA ASN A 189 -5.78 -1.82 -6.16
C ASN A 189 -4.42 -1.11 -6.12
N ALA A 190 -4.43 0.20 -5.99
CA ALA A 190 -3.23 1.04 -5.98
C ALA A 190 -2.44 0.97 -4.66
N GLY A 191 -2.85 0.13 -3.71
CA GLY A 191 -2.17 -0.02 -2.41
C GLY A 191 -0.97 -0.98 -2.43
N PHE A 192 -0.80 -1.76 -3.51
CA PHE A 192 0.32 -2.68 -3.61
C PHE A 192 0.72 -2.90 -5.08
N ILE A 193 1.93 -2.43 -5.43
CA ILE A 193 2.45 -2.48 -6.80
C ILE A 193 3.95 -2.79 -6.75
N LEU A 194 4.36 -3.88 -7.39
CA LEU A 194 5.78 -4.20 -7.62
C LEU A 194 6.17 -3.76 -9.03
N PHE A 195 6.85 -2.64 -9.10
CA PHE A 195 7.41 -2.10 -10.33
C PHE A 195 8.70 -2.84 -10.70
N LYS A 196 8.82 -3.26 -11.96
CA LYS A 196 10.04 -3.82 -12.55
C LYS A 196 10.70 -2.85 -13.54
N LYS A 197 9.95 -1.87 -14.00
CA LYS A 197 10.39 -0.77 -14.87
C LYS A 197 9.52 0.46 -14.65
N ALA A 198 10.00 1.61 -15.07
CA ALA A 198 9.19 2.83 -15.10
C ALA A 198 7.97 2.64 -16.01
N LEU A 199 6.83 3.20 -15.60
CA LEU A 199 5.58 3.16 -16.35
C LEU A 199 5.44 4.42 -17.22
N ASP A 200 4.81 4.24 -18.36
CA ASP A 200 4.29 5.35 -19.17
C ASP A 200 2.93 5.79 -18.61
N TRP A 201 2.87 7.02 -18.10
CA TRP A 201 1.70 7.64 -17.51
C TRP A 201 0.95 8.58 -18.44
N ASP A 202 1.49 8.88 -19.62
CA ASP A 202 1.09 10.03 -20.45
C ASP A 202 -0.40 10.03 -20.78
N GLU A 203 -0.95 8.93 -21.30
CA GLU A 203 -2.36 8.89 -21.68
C GLU A 203 -3.30 9.00 -20.48
N SER A 204 -3.02 8.27 -19.39
CA SER A 204 -3.89 8.32 -18.21
C SER A 204 -3.87 9.71 -17.56
N ILE A 205 -2.74 10.39 -17.58
CA ILE A 205 -2.61 11.77 -17.09
C ILE A 205 -3.27 12.77 -18.03
N GLN A 206 -3.24 12.57 -19.36
CA GLN A 206 -4.00 13.38 -20.30
C GLN A 206 -5.51 13.30 -20.01
N ARG A 207 -6.02 12.10 -19.67
CA ARG A 207 -7.42 11.94 -19.24
C ARG A 207 -7.71 12.71 -17.95
N LEU A 208 -6.82 12.65 -16.96
CA LEU A 208 -6.95 13.43 -15.73
C LEU A 208 -7.01 14.94 -16.02
N ALA A 209 -6.11 15.44 -16.88
CA ALA A 209 -6.06 16.84 -17.27
C ALA A 209 -7.30 17.29 -18.07
N SER A 210 -7.97 16.38 -18.77
CA SER A 210 -9.18 16.67 -19.56
C SER A 210 -10.46 16.73 -18.74
N LEU A 211 -10.44 16.39 -17.45
CA LEU A 211 -11.60 16.47 -16.59
C LEU A 211 -12.10 17.92 -16.49
N LYS A 212 -13.40 18.11 -16.70
CA LYS A 212 -14.06 19.42 -16.54
C LYS A 212 -14.32 19.78 -15.08
N GLU A 213 -14.45 18.75 -14.24
CA GLU A 213 -14.65 18.88 -12.79
C GLU A 213 -13.42 18.38 -12.04
N PRO A 214 -13.17 18.83 -10.80
CA PRO A 214 -12.03 18.36 -10.01
C PRO A 214 -12.01 16.82 -9.88
N PRO A 215 -10.81 16.21 -9.84
CA PRO A 215 -10.65 14.79 -9.54
C PRO A 215 -11.32 14.42 -8.20
N ASN A 216 -11.88 13.23 -8.12
CA ASN A 216 -12.51 12.73 -6.89
C ASN A 216 -11.62 11.70 -6.16
N TYR A 217 -12.13 11.11 -5.09
CA TYR A 217 -11.41 10.11 -4.29
C TYR A 217 -10.94 8.89 -5.10
N PHE A 218 -11.67 8.50 -6.14
CA PHE A 218 -11.37 7.33 -6.97
C PHE A 218 -10.48 7.62 -8.18
N SER A 219 -10.22 8.89 -8.47
CA SER A 219 -9.46 9.29 -9.67
C SER A 219 -8.02 8.74 -9.63
N GLU A 220 -7.35 8.76 -8.47
CA GLU A 220 -6.00 8.19 -8.30
C GLU A 220 -5.97 6.71 -8.68
N GLN A 221 -6.85 5.89 -8.09
CA GLN A 221 -6.91 4.46 -8.38
C GLN A 221 -7.26 4.19 -9.85
N THR A 222 -8.08 5.05 -10.48
CA THR A 222 -8.41 4.94 -11.90
C THR A 222 -7.20 5.21 -12.78
N ILE A 223 -6.44 6.27 -12.50
CA ILE A 223 -5.22 6.59 -13.24
C ILE A 223 -4.19 5.45 -13.12
N VAL A 224 -3.99 4.92 -11.91
CA VAL A 224 -3.12 3.75 -11.70
C VAL A 224 -3.61 2.53 -12.47
N ASN A 225 -4.92 2.25 -12.43
CA ASN A 225 -5.53 1.13 -13.17
C ASN A 225 -5.29 1.25 -14.68
N LEU A 226 -5.56 2.41 -15.28
CA LEU A 226 -5.34 2.64 -16.70
C LEU A 226 -3.87 2.51 -17.07
N THR A 227 -2.99 3.12 -16.29
CA THR A 227 -1.54 3.10 -16.52
C THR A 227 -0.97 1.69 -16.46
N ILE A 228 -1.27 0.91 -15.41
CA ILE A 228 -0.73 -0.44 -15.27
C ILE A 228 -1.24 -1.37 -16.37
N LYS A 229 -2.51 -1.29 -16.75
CA LYS A 229 -3.07 -2.08 -17.86
C LYS A 229 -2.39 -1.76 -19.18
N ARG A 230 -2.20 -0.49 -19.49
CA ARG A 230 -1.52 -0.04 -20.70
C ARG A 230 -0.05 -0.51 -20.76
N ASN A 231 0.59 -0.60 -19.62
CA ASN A 231 1.95 -1.11 -19.49
C ASN A 231 2.03 -2.65 -19.35
N ASN A 232 0.96 -3.38 -19.65
CA ASN A 232 0.87 -4.84 -19.58
C ASN A 232 1.20 -5.40 -18.18
N GLY A 233 0.66 -4.78 -17.15
CA GLY A 233 0.83 -5.27 -15.77
C GLY A 233 0.19 -6.64 -15.55
N ILE A 234 0.75 -7.42 -14.63
CA ILE A 234 0.33 -8.78 -14.30
C ILE A 234 -0.32 -8.79 -12.92
N ALA A 235 -1.50 -9.38 -12.82
CA ALA A 235 -2.18 -9.57 -11.55
C ALA A 235 -1.45 -10.59 -10.67
N LEU A 236 -1.23 -10.25 -9.41
CA LEU A 236 -0.80 -11.21 -8.39
C LEU A 236 -1.91 -12.25 -8.13
N ASP A 237 -1.51 -13.44 -7.67
CA ASP A 237 -2.44 -14.51 -7.33
C ASP A 237 -3.38 -14.07 -6.19
N SER A 238 -4.65 -13.81 -6.51
CA SER A 238 -5.67 -13.36 -5.56
C SER A 238 -6.01 -14.38 -4.46
N LYS A 239 -5.49 -15.61 -4.52
CA LYS A 239 -5.58 -16.59 -3.44
C LYS A 239 -4.49 -16.42 -2.38
N LYS A 240 -3.40 -15.73 -2.73
CA LYS A 240 -2.26 -15.45 -1.84
C LYS A 240 -2.16 -13.98 -1.45
N TYR A 241 -2.45 -13.09 -2.38
CA TYR A 241 -2.42 -11.64 -2.22
C TYR A 241 -3.85 -11.13 -2.13
N ILE A 242 -4.32 -10.94 -0.90
CA ILE A 242 -5.75 -10.75 -0.63
C ILE A 242 -6.12 -9.27 -0.52
N MET A 243 -7.03 -8.85 -1.38
CA MET A 243 -7.85 -7.65 -1.23
C MET A 243 -9.31 -8.10 -1.35
N ASN A 244 -9.95 -8.40 -0.22
CA ASN A 244 -11.31 -8.90 -0.15
C ASN A 244 -12.00 -8.40 1.12
N VAL A 245 -13.27 -8.03 1.03
CA VAL A 245 -14.08 -7.49 2.11
C VAL A 245 -15.30 -8.34 2.47
N ASP A 246 -15.44 -9.55 1.90
CA ASP A 246 -16.59 -10.45 2.10
C ASP A 246 -16.82 -10.84 3.56
N ASP A 247 -15.77 -10.75 4.36
CA ASP A 247 -15.82 -11.04 5.79
C ASP A 247 -16.06 -9.79 6.66
N GLN A 248 -16.38 -8.63 6.06
CA GLN A 248 -16.59 -7.37 6.80
C GLN A 248 -17.52 -7.54 7.99
N PHE A 249 -18.63 -8.24 7.80
CA PHE A 249 -19.71 -8.35 8.78
C PHE A 249 -19.64 -9.59 9.68
N ILE A 250 -18.60 -10.39 9.60
CA ILE A 250 -18.35 -11.49 10.52
C ILE A 250 -17.22 -11.16 11.49
N TYR A 251 -17.16 -11.88 12.62
CA TYR A 251 -16.14 -11.63 13.63
C TYR A 251 -14.74 -12.04 13.17
N SER A 252 -14.59 -13.27 12.67
CA SER A 252 -13.29 -13.83 12.30
C SER A 252 -12.81 -13.32 10.95
N ASP A 253 -11.48 -13.33 10.77
CA ASP A 253 -10.86 -13.26 9.45
C ASP A 253 -11.08 -14.58 8.71
N LYS A 254 -11.63 -14.51 7.50
CA LYS A 254 -11.92 -15.69 6.66
C LYS A 254 -10.68 -16.38 6.11
N PHE A 255 -9.56 -15.66 6.04
CA PHE A 255 -8.40 -16.09 5.27
C PHE A 255 -7.42 -16.87 6.15
N ASP A 256 -6.92 -18.00 5.64
CA ASP A 256 -5.89 -18.79 6.31
C ASP A 256 -4.52 -18.09 6.19
N THR A 257 -4.03 -17.57 7.30
CA THR A 257 -2.76 -16.86 7.37
C THR A 257 -1.53 -17.72 7.08
N LYS A 258 -1.63 -19.06 7.10
CA LYS A 258 -0.48 -19.96 6.86
C LYS A 258 -0.04 -19.97 5.40
N GLN A 259 -0.99 -19.84 4.47
CA GLN A 259 -0.72 -19.85 3.02
C GLN A 259 -0.74 -18.45 2.41
N LEU A 260 -1.18 -17.47 3.17
CA LEU A 260 -1.33 -16.09 2.72
C LEU A 260 0.04 -15.43 2.56
N ALA A 261 0.22 -14.70 1.45
CA ALA A 261 1.37 -13.82 1.27
C ALA A 261 1.14 -12.47 1.94
N MET A 262 0.02 -11.84 1.65
CA MET A 262 -0.35 -10.56 2.25
C MET A 262 -1.86 -10.35 2.23
N ARG A 263 -2.33 -9.48 3.11
CA ARG A 263 -3.70 -8.97 3.10
C ARG A 263 -3.72 -7.46 3.24
N HIS A 264 -4.48 -6.79 2.37
CA HIS A 264 -4.74 -5.37 2.43
C HIS A 264 -6.04 -5.14 3.23
N TYR A 265 -5.93 -4.48 4.38
CA TYR A 265 -7.04 -4.21 5.29
C TYR A 265 -7.63 -2.82 5.04
N VAL A 266 -8.30 -2.66 3.90
CA VAL A 266 -8.97 -1.40 3.53
C VAL A 266 -10.03 -0.98 4.57
N SER A 267 -10.55 0.24 4.45
CA SER A 267 -11.44 0.88 5.44
C SER A 267 -12.57 -0.04 5.96
N ASP A 268 -13.18 -0.85 5.09
CA ASP A 268 -14.30 -1.73 5.44
C ASP A 268 -13.93 -2.82 6.46
N ILE A 269 -12.68 -3.31 6.37
CA ILE A 269 -12.16 -4.41 7.19
C ILE A 269 -10.96 -4.00 8.04
N ARG A 270 -10.61 -2.72 8.12
CA ARG A 270 -9.44 -2.22 8.85
C ARG A 270 -9.42 -2.62 10.34
N HIS A 271 -10.58 -2.81 10.93
CA HIS A 271 -10.69 -3.29 12.30
C HIS A 271 -10.11 -4.71 12.50
N LYS A 272 -10.05 -5.54 11.45
CA LYS A 272 -9.48 -6.90 11.48
C LYS A 272 -7.96 -6.93 11.38
N PHE A 273 -7.34 -5.85 10.89
CA PHE A 273 -5.88 -5.72 10.85
C PHE A 273 -5.26 -6.10 12.20
N TRP A 274 -5.83 -5.59 13.28
CA TRP A 274 -5.32 -5.77 14.63
C TRP A 274 -5.56 -7.16 15.23
N LEU A 275 -6.48 -7.94 14.67
CA LEU A 275 -6.69 -9.33 15.08
C LEU A 275 -5.56 -10.25 14.58
N ASN A 276 -4.76 -9.81 13.61
CA ASN A 276 -3.71 -10.59 12.94
C ASN A 276 -2.28 -10.08 13.21
N VAL A 277 -2.11 -9.02 13.98
CA VAL A 277 -0.80 -8.45 14.32
C VAL A 277 -0.15 -9.14 15.51
N ILE A 278 -0.94 -9.77 16.39
CA ILE A 278 -0.53 -10.34 17.67
C ILE A 278 -0.42 -11.86 17.57
#